data_841b4d1e79bb143cefc4c3b9dcce7701
#
_entry.id   841b4d1e79bb143cefc4c3b9dcce7701
#
_cell.length_a   1.000
_cell.length_b   1.000
_cell.length_c   1.000
_cell.angle_alpha   90.00
_cell.angle_beta   90.00
_cell.angle_gamma   90.00
#
_symmetry.space_group_name_H-M   'P 1'
#
loop_
_entity.id
_entity.type
_entity.pdbx_description
1 polymer ?
#
loop_
_entity_poly.entity_id
_entity_poly.type
_entity_poly.pdbx_seq_one_letter_code
_entity_poly.pdbx_strand_id
1 'polypeptide(L)'
;MDKRFALCVALACASAISTLTAGCSSESPAQAASSDSAASTPRKLGVLLVNHGSRSARWREMLLSVEKSVRKDVLALDKVERITTAFMEYTEPSIATRLEEFDRDGFTDVIIVPLLLTVSSHSFDDIPTICGQQQNVVARERLRADGIAIYKPRANVHITALLDFPDILSRNVLRRVRALSENASDEGVLLVGYGSADYEEAWARLLDDRLGALLKQEMGVPECTHCWCGHLVHYDPEVTQRAIEDILTRRKRVLVVPVLVAVDEMFQEGIIQQGIDKTNQKSRVRYVPDAILPDAGVRQWVVEAARSAQADILGRVAS
;
A
#
# COMPACT_ATOMS: atom_id res chain seq x y z
N MET A 1 18.09 -17.14 -17.58
CA MET A 1 19.20 -16.22 -17.19
C MET A 1 18.95 -15.82 -15.73
N ASP A 2 19.80 -16.36 -14.85
CA ASP A 2 19.72 -16.20 -13.41
C ASP A 2 19.97 -14.75 -12.98
N LYS A 3 19.05 -14.15 -12.22
CA LYS A 3 19.35 -12.98 -11.39
C LYS A 3 18.95 -13.26 -9.95
N ARG A 4 19.96 -13.68 -9.19
CA ARG A 4 19.91 -13.87 -7.74
C ARG A 4 19.71 -12.53 -7.03
N PHE A 5 18.64 -12.40 -6.28
CA PHE A 5 18.47 -11.31 -5.33
C PHE A 5 19.31 -11.63 -4.09
N ALA A 6 20.39 -10.89 -3.91
CA ALA A 6 21.22 -10.93 -2.71
C ALA A 6 20.69 -9.92 -1.70
N LEU A 7 20.26 -10.43 -0.55
CA LEU A 7 19.92 -9.65 0.63
C LEU A 7 21.23 -9.22 1.31
N CYS A 8 21.60 -7.94 1.24
CA CYS A 8 22.74 -7.39 1.96
C CYS A 8 22.32 -6.97 3.37
N VAL A 9 22.66 -7.81 4.35
CA VAL A 9 22.74 -7.40 5.76
C VAL A 9 24.16 -6.90 5.99
N ALA A 10 24.34 -5.62 6.23
CA ALA A 10 25.61 -5.02 6.58
C ALA A 10 25.82 -5.09 8.09
N LEU A 11 26.74 -5.94 8.51
CA LEU A 11 27.27 -5.99 9.88
C LEU A 11 28.50 -5.08 9.93
N ALA A 12 28.47 -4.01 10.71
CA ALA A 12 29.61 -3.16 10.96
C ALA A 12 30.38 -3.68 12.15
N CYS A 13 31.63 -4.16 11.94
CA CYS A 13 32.62 -4.37 13.00
C CYS A 13 33.59 -3.19 13.04
N ALA A 14 33.65 -2.56 14.21
CA ALA A 14 34.64 -1.57 14.55
C ALA A 14 35.96 -2.27 14.96
N SER A 15 37.08 -1.76 14.47
CA SER A 15 38.40 -2.04 15.04
C SER A 15 39.21 -0.75 15.16
N ALA A 16 39.52 -0.41 16.39
CA ALA A 16 40.38 0.69 16.78
C ALA A 16 41.85 0.34 16.57
N ILE A 17 42.66 1.25 16.03
CA ILE A 17 44.10 1.27 16.20
C ILE A 17 44.51 2.69 16.56
N SER A 18 45.10 2.78 17.76
CA SER A 18 45.73 4.00 18.31
C SER A 18 47.15 4.13 17.75
N THR A 19 47.51 5.34 17.34
CA THR A 19 48.93 5.75 17.32
C THR A 19 49.06 7.17 17.89
N LEU A 20 49.81 7.25 18.97
CA LEU A 20 50.29 8.50 19.56
C LEU A 20 51.41 9.13 18.67
N THR A 21 51.35 10.42 18.46
CA THR A 21 52.53 11.24 18.26
C THR A 21 52.30 12.61 18.91
N ALA A 22 53.26 12.99 19.78
CA ALA A 22 53.34 14.27 20.45
C ALA A 22 54.02 15.30 19.56
N GLY A 23 53.60 16.58 19.71
CA GLY A 23 54.47 17.67 19.23
C GLY A 23 53.83 19.02 19.05
N CYS A 24 54.18 19.92 19.99
CA CYS A 24 54.36 21.37 19.92
C CYS A 24 53.15 22.29 19.78
N SER A 25 53.04 23.06 20.84
CA SER A 25 52.27 24.29 21.05
C SER A 25 52.64 25.42 20.08
N SER A 26 51.62 26.11 19.55
CA SER A 26 51.67 27.51 19.20
C SER A 26 50.29 28.12 19.44
N GLU A 27 50.28 29.01 20.43
CA GLU A 27 49.13 29.87 20.74
C GLU A 27 48.84 30.79 19.56
N SER A 28 47.59 30.86 19.15
CA SER A 28 47.04 31.88 18.28
C SER A 28 45.66 32.30 18.78
N PRO A 29 45.28 33.58 18.67
CA PRO A 29 44.25 34.17 19.52
C PRO A 29 42.85 33.68 19.17
N ALA A 30 42.06 33.56 20.23
CA ALA A 30 40.64 33.23 20.18
C ALA A 30 39.87 34.17 19.26
N GLN A 31 39.50 33.67 18.07
CA GLN A 31 38.39 34.19 17.32
C GLN A 31 37.12 33.68 18.00
N ALA A 32 36.36 34.62 18.57
CA ALA A 32 35.01 34.36 19.04
C ALA A 32 34.21 33.84 17.85
N ALA A 33 33.98 32.54 17.86
CA ALA A 33 32.99 31.92 16.99
C ALA A 33 31.62 32.45 17.43
N SER A 34 31.09 33.41 16.70
CA SER A 34 29.68 33.73 16.73
C SER A 34 28.93 32.46 16.32
N SER A 35 28.40 31.76 17.29
CA SER A 35 27.41 30.73 17.08
C SER A 35 26.14 31.44 16.56
N ASP A 36 26.08 31.66 15.25
CA ASP A 36 24.81 31.86 14.57
C ASP A 36 24.04 30.57 14.76
N SER A 37 23.28 30.51 15.84
CA SER A 37 22.16 29.62 16.00
C SER A 37 21.16 30.01 14.90
N ALA A 38 21.35 29.44 13.73
CA ALA A 38 20.31 29.46 12.69
C ALA A 38 19.05 28.95 13.35
N ALA A 39 18.11 29.83 13.69
CA ALA A 39 16.83 29.49 14.25
C ALA A 39 16.19 28.52 13.25
N SER A 40 16.17 27.22 13.60
CA SER A 40 15.57 26.19 12.75
C SER A 40 14.10 26.57 12.56
N THR A 41 13.69 26.74 11.30
CA THR A 41 12.29 26.99 10.96
C THR A 41 11.41 25.97 11.68
N PRO A 42 10.39 26.42 12.42
CA PRO A 42 9.50 25.48 13.12
C PRO A 42 8.97 24.41 12.16
N ARG A 43 9.12 23.13 12.52
CA ARG A 43 8.59 22.03 11.72
C ARG A 43 7.08 22.09 11.65
N LYS A 44 6.55 21.94 10.45
CA LYS A 44 5.12 21.85 10.16
C LYS A 44 4.89 20.65 9.26
N LEU A 45 4.28 19.60 9.80
CA LEU A 45 4.12 18.32 9.14
C LEU A 45 2.70 18.16 8.58
N GLY A 46 2.62 17.61 7.36
CA GLY A 46 1.40 17.16 6.75
C GLY A 46 1.42 15.66 6.51
N VAL A 47 0.25 15.01 6.52
CA VAL A 47 0.09 13.60 6.14
C VAL A 47 -0.76 13.54 4.88
N LEU A 48 -0.28 12.83 3.86
CA LEU A 48 -0.95 12.60 2.59
C LEU A 48 -1.20 11.11 2.40
N LEU A 49 -2.48 10.71 2.45
CA LEU A 49 -2.90 9.36 2.09
C LEU A 49 -2.96 9.25 0.57
N VAL A 50 -2.17 8.37 -0.02
CA VAL A 50 -2.11 8.20 -1.47
C VAL A 50 -2.79 6.92 -1.88
N ASN A 51 -3.75 7.01 -2.81
CA ASN A 51 -4.50 5.91 -3.37
C ASN A 51 -4.31 5.86 -4.89
N HIS A 52 -4.57 4.71 -5.50
CA HIS A 52 -4.52 4.57 -6.96
C HIS A 52 -5.47 5.54 -7.66
N GLY A 53 -6.71 5.58 -7.22
CA GLY A 53 -7.80 6.29 -7.90
C GLY A 53 -8.74 5.31 -8.61
N SER A 54 -9.96 5.75 -8.87
CA SER A 54 -10.96 5.02 -9.65
C SER A 54 -12.02 5.99 -10.19
N ARG A 55 -12.65 5.62 -11.29
CA ARG A 55 -13.84 6.30 -11.79
C ARG A 55 -15.09 6.01 -10.95
N SER A 56 -15.12 4.91 -10.18
CA SER A 56 -16.18 4.57 -9.24
C SER A 56 -16.24 5.56 -8.08
N ALA A 57 -17.40 6.22 -7.89
CA ALA A 57 -17.63 7.10 -6.75
C ALA A 57 -17.58 6.34 -5.43
N ARG A 58 -18.19 5.17 -5.38
CA ARG A 58 -18.22 4.29 -4.20
C ARG A 58 -16.81 3.89 -3.76
N TRP A 59 -15.95 3.52 -4.72
CA TRP A 59 -14.55 3.22 -4.45
C TRP A 59 -13.85 4.41 -3.78
N ARG A 60 -13.97 5.62 -4.37
CA ARG A 60 -13.35 6.83 -3.82
C ARG A 60 -13.87 7.17 -2.42
N GLU A 61 -15.18 7.06 -2.20
CA GLU A 61 -15.80 7.32 -0.89
C GLU A 61 -15.27 6.39 0.20
N MET A 62 -15.05 5.11 -0.12
CA MET A 62 -14.46 4.15 0.82
C MET A 62 -13.03 4.56 1.23
N LEU A 63 -12.19 5.01 0.29
CA LEU A 63 -10.84 5.51 0.59
C LEU A 63 -10.88 6.82 1.38
N LEU A 64 -11.75 7.76 1.02
CA LEU A 64 -11.96 8.99 1.79
C LEU A 64 -12.47 8.72 3.21
N SER A 65 -13.20 7.63 3.41
CA SER A 65 -13.65 7.22 4.73
C SER A 65 -12.49 6.79 5.64
N VAL A 66 -11.39 6.26 5.07
CA VAL A 66 -10.16 5.96 5.83
C VAL A 66 -9.61 7.25 6.44
N GLU A 67 -9.44 8.31 5.62
CA GLU A 67 -8.99 9.62 6.11
C GLU A 67 -9.86 10.12 7.26
N LYS A 68 -11.19 10.13 7.07
CA LYS A 68 -12.13 10.56 8.12
C LYS A 68 -11.95 9.78 9.40
N SER A 69 -11.72 8.46 9.30
CA SER A 69 -11.64 7.55 10.44
C SER A 69 -10.35 7.69 11.26
N VAL A 70 -9.24 8.13 10.64
CA VAL A 70 -7.92 8.28 11.27
C VAL A 70 -7.58 9.73 11.60
N ARG A 71 -8.35 10.70 11.10
CA ARG A 71 -8.06 12.14 11.17
C ARG A 71 -7.75 12.60 12.60
N LYS A 72 -8.56 12.21 13.58
CA LYS A 72 -8.36 12.61 14.98
C LYS A 72 -7.04 12.10 15.53
N ASP A 73 -6.72 10.83 15.28
CA ASP A 73 -5.54 10.18 15.84
C ASP A 73 -4.25 10.69 15.17
N VAL A 74 -4.31 10.97 13.87
CA VAL A 74 -3.17 11.53 13.12
C VAL A 74 -2.92 12.99 13.49
N LEU A 75 -3.97 13.81 13.62
CA LEU A 75 -3.82 15.20 14.05
C LEU A 75 -3.42 15.37 15.52
N ALA A 76 -3.49 14.30 16.32
CA ALA A 76 -2.97 14.29 17.69
C ALA A 76 -1.44 14.06 17.75
N LEU A 77 -0.79 13.72 16.63
CA LEU A 77 0.67 13.61 16.55
C LEU A 77 1.31 15.00 16.59
N ASP A 78 2.43 15.14 17.32
CA ASP A 78 3.11 16.42 17.46
C ASP A 78 3.54 16.99 16.10
N LYS A 79 3.33 18.30 15.90
CA LYS A 79 3.62 19.04 14.64
C LYS A 79 2.83 18.58 13.40
N VAL A 80 1.93 17.63 13.48
CA VAL A 80 1.05 17.26 12.37
C VAL A 80 -0.17 18.19 12.35
N GLU A 81 -0.25 19.06 11.34
CA GLU A 81 -1.33 20.06 11.25
C GLU A 81 -2.39 19.73 10.21
N ARG A 82 -2.08 18.81 9.29
CA ARG A 82 -3.04 18.39 8.24
C ARG A 82 -2.90 16.91 7.91
N ILE A 83 -4.05 16.29 7.65
CA ILE A 83 -4.15 15.02 6.92
C ILE A 83 -5.14 15.22 5.77
N THR A 84 -4.77 14.73 4.59
CA THR A 84 -5.61 14.77 3.40
C THR A 84 -5.33 13.58 2.49
N THR A 85 -6.23 13.36 1.51
CA THR A 85 -6.12 12.26 0.54
C THR A 85 -5.80 12.79 -0.84
N ALA A 86 -4.99 12.04 -1.59
CA ALA A 86 -4.75 12.22 -3.01
C ALA A 86 -4.99 10.91 -3.76
N PHE A 87 -5.29 11.07 -5.05
CA PHE A 87 -5.39 9.97 -6.00
C PHE A 87 -4.28 10.08 -7.04
N MET A 88 -3.74 8.95 -7.46
CA MET A 88 -2.68 8.94 -8.45
C MET A 88 -3.24 9.14 -9.85
N GLU A 89 -4.39 8.52 -10.14
CA GLU A 89 -5.04 8.51 -11.45
C GLU A 89 -6.54 8.80 -11.37
N TYR A 90 -7.14 9.09 -12.53
CA TYR A 90 -8.57 9.17 -12.82
C TYR A 90 -9.35 10.30 -12.15
N THR A 91 -8.89 10.90 -11.07
CA THR A 91 -9.67 11.89 -10.33
C THR A 91 -8.80 12.83 -9.50
N GLU A 92 -9.29 14.04 -9.32
CA GLU A 92 -8.72 15.01 -8.39
C GLU A 92 -9.26 14.80 -6.94
N PRO A 93 -8.49 15.24 -5.93
CA PRO A 93 -7.17 15.87 -6.03
C PRO A 93 -6.06 14.88 -6.33
N SER A 94 -5.17 15.23 -7.26
CA SER A 94 -3.97 14.46 -7.56
C SER A 94 -2.89 14.61 -6.48
N ILE A 95 -1.86 13.77 -6.53
CA ILE A 95 -0.70 13.90 -5.65
C ILE A 95 -0.04 15.26 -5.85
N ALA A 96 0.16 15.67 -7.11
CA ALA A 96 0.76 16.96 -7.44
C ALA A 96 -0.05 18.13 -6.85
N THR A 97 -1.37 18.15 -7.05
CA THR A 97 -2.28 19.17 -6.49
C THR A 97 -2.13 19.28 -4.97
N ARG A 98 -2.08 18.15 -4.26
CA ARG A 98 -1.92 18.17 -2.79
C ARG A 98 -0.55 18.65 -2.34
N LEU A 99 0.51 18.27 -3.05
CA LEU A 99 1.86 18.75 -2.75
C LEU A 99 2.01 20.27 -2.97
N GLU A 100 1.38 20.81 -4.04
CA GLU A 100 1.30 22.24 -4.27
C GLU A 100 0.55 22.97 -3.14
N GLU A 101 -0.55 22.42 -2.64
CA GLU A 101 -1.27 22.95 -1.48
C GLU A 101 -0.43 22.95 -0.22
N PHE A 102 0.31 21.88 0.07
CA PHE A 102 1.22 21.83 1.21
C PHE A 102 2.32 22.89 1.11
N ASP A 103 2.93 23.06 -0.05
CA ASP A 103 3.96 24.08 -0.29
C ASP A 103 3.42 25.51 -0.14
N ARG A 104 2.24 25.79 -0.69
CA ARG A 104 1.57 27.08 -0.57
C ARG A 104 1.29 27.44 0.88
N ASP A 105 0.89 26.44 1.68
CA ASP A 105 0.49 26.64 3.08
C ASP A 105 1.68 26.51 4.06
N GLY A 106 2.91 26.45 3.53
CA GLY A 106 4.16 26.54 4.30
C GLY A 106 4.50 25.29 5.11
N PHE A 107 4.07 24.11 4.68
CA PHE A 107 4.51 22.85 5.29
C PHE A 107 5.99 22.62 5.00
N THR A 108 6.72 22.12 6.01
CA THR A 108 8.15 21.81 5.89
C THR A 108 8.39 20.35 5.51
N ASP A 109 7.47 19.48 5.90
CA ASP A 109 7.58 18.03 5.70
C ASP A 109 6.20 17.44 5.36
N VAL A 110 6.17 16.52 4.42
CA VAL A 110 4.96 15.78 4.03
C VAL A 110 5.24 14.28 4.15
N ILE A 111 4.46 13.62 4.99
CA ILE A 111 4.48 12.16 5.16
C ILE A 111 3.47 11.57 4.18
N ILE A 112 3.93 10.83 3.18
CA ILE A 112 3.08 10.09 2.25
C ILE A 112 2.88 8.68 2.79
N VAL A 113 1.60 8.32 2.98
CA VAL A 113 1.17 6.96 3.38
C VAL A 113 0.44 6.33 2.20
N PRO A 114 1.10 5.43 1.44
CA PRO A 114 0.47 4.77 0.30
C PRO A 114 -0.54 3.71 0.75
N LEU A 115 -1.81 3.87 0.38
CA LEU A 115 -2.87 2.87 0.56
C LEU A 115 -2.99 2.00 -0.70
N LEU A 116 -1.87 1.49 -1.17
CA LEU A 116 -1.80 0.62 -2.34
C LEU A 116 -1.76 -0.83 -1.89
N LEU A 117 -2.72 -1.60 -2.35
CA LEU A 117 -2.83 -3.01 -2.00
C LEU A 117 -1.89 -3.88 -2.82
N THR A 118 -1.51 -3.45 -4.00
CA THR A 118 -0.73 -4.23 -4.95
C THR A 118 0.73 -3.81 -4.90
N VAL A 119 1.63 -4.75 -4.71
CA VAL A 119 3.05 -4.56 -5.00
C VAL A 119 3.18 -4.36 -6.51
N SER A 120 3.40 -3.14 -6.93
CA SER A 120 3.45 -2.75 -8.34
C SER A 120 4.44 -1.61 -8.55
N SER A 121 4.73 -1.29 -9.82
CA SER A 121 5.51 -0.11 -10.19
C SER A 121 4.97 1.20 -9.58
N HIS A 122 3.66 1.30 -9.37
CA HIS A 122 3.04 2.47 -8.74
C HIS A 122 3.64 2.82 -7.38
N SER A 123 3.96 1.79 -6.61
CA SER A 123 4.52 1.96 -5.26
C SER A 123 5.98 2.35 -5.26
N PHE A 124 6.79 1.72 -6.13
CA PHE A 124 8.24 1.85 -6.09
C PHE A 124 8.79 2.91 -7.03
N ASP A 125 8.12 3.13 -8.17
CA ASP A 125 8.58 4.03 -9.22
C ASP A 125 7.72 5.27 -9.35
N ASP A 126 6.39 5.12 -9.39
CA ASP A 126 5.51 6.21 -9.77
C ASP A 126 5.39 7.26 -8.67
N ILE A 127 5.07 6.88 -7.41
CA ILE A 127 4.95 7.86 -6.33
C ILE A 127 6.25 8.63 -6.11
N PRO A 128 7.45 8.00 -6.00
CA PRO A 128 8.70 8.73 -5.89
C PRO A 128 8.99 9.63 -7.10
N THR A 129 8.60 9.21 -8.32
CA THR A 129 8.78 10.01 -9.53
C THR A 129 7.83 11.20 -9.55
N ILE A 130 6.56 11.03 -9.19
CA ILE A 130 5.56 12.11 -9.07
C ILE A 130 6.04 13.18 -8.08
N CYS A 131 6.66 12.77 -6.97
CA CYS A 131 7.21 13.67 -5.95
C CYS A 131 8.58 14.26 -6.31
N GLY A 132 9.13 13.94 -7.48
CA GLY A 132 10.43 14.43 -7.93
C GLY A 132 11.64 13.85 -7.18
N GLN A 133 11.46 12.75 -6.44
CA GLN A 133 12.55 12.07 -5.70
C GLN A 133 13.36 11.12 -6.58
N GLN A 134 12.76 10.59 -7.64
CA GLN A 134 13.43 9.72 -8.61
C GLN A 134 13.45 10.32 -10.00
N GLN A 135 14.52 10.02 -10.77
CA GLN A 135 14.70 10.41 -12.16
C GLN A 135 14.52 9.20 -13.10
N ASN A 136 13.51 8.36 -12.82
CA ASN A 136 13.21 7.22 -13.66
C ASN A 136 12.56 7.69 -14.99
N VAL A 137 13.30 7.61 -16.09
CA VAL A 137 12.85 8.08 -17.41
C VAL A 137 11.62 7.31 -17.88
N VAL A 138 11.62 5.98 -17.71
CA VAL A 138 10.51 5.12 -18.14
C VAL A 138 9.23 5.44 -17.36
N ALA A 139 9.35 5.58 -16.05
CA ALA A 139 8.20 5.97 -15.21
C ALA A 139 7.68 7.36 -15.60
N ARG A 140 8.57 8.33 -15.86
CA ARG A 140 8.17 9.68 -16.29
C ARG A 140 7.44 9.70 -17.62
N GLU A 141 7.89 8.90 -18.58
CA GLU A 141 7.23 8.80 -19.89
C GLU A 141 5.85 8.18 -19.77
N ARG A 142 5.71 7.10 -18.98
CA ARG A 142 4.43 6.47 -18.67
C ARG A 142 3.48 7.47 -17.98
N LEU A 143 3.90 8.11 -16.90
CA LEU A 143 3.11 9.10 -16.17
C LEU A 143 2.62 10.24 -17.08
N ARG A 144 3.48 10.71 -18.00
CA ARG A 144 3.08 11.73 -18.99
C ARG A 144 2.03 11.20 -19.96
N ALA A 145 2.21 9.96 -20.44
CA ALA A 145 1.25 9.34 -21.35
C ALA A 145 -0.13 9.19 -20.70
N ASP A 146 -0.17 8.92 -19.40
CA ASP A 146 -1.37 8.78 -18.60
C ASP A 146 -1.93 10.13 -18.09
N GLY A 147 -1.26 11.24 -18.44
CA GLY A 147 -1.68 12.59 -18.04
C GLY A 147 -1.46 12.91 -16.56
N ILE A 148 -0.60 12.16 -15.88
CA ILE A 148 -0.30 12.33 -14.45
C ILE A 148 0.74 13.44 -14.27
N ALA A 149 0.39 14.47 -13.49
CA ALA A 149 1.28 15.59 -13.19
C ALA A 149 2.39 15.18 -12.22
N ILE A 150 3.61 15.67 -12.50
CA ILE A 150 4.79 15.51 -11.65
C ILE A 150 5.06 16.85 -10.96
N TYR A 151 5.19 16.85 -9.65
CA TYR A 151 5.50 18.03 -8.87
C TYR A 151 6.58 17.74 -7.84
N LYS A 152 7.67 18.51 -7.89
CA LYS A 152 8.74 18.46 -6.88
C LYS A 152 8.48 19.53 -5.81
N PRO A 153 7.99 19.16 -4.64
CA PRO A 153 7.68 20.14 -3.61
C PRO A 153 8.95 20.71 -2.98
N ARG A 154 8.79 21.86 -2.32
CA ARG A 154 9.80 22.49 -1.43
C ARG A 154 9.85 21.74 -0.10
N ALA A 155 8.71 21.29 0.39
CA ALA A 155 8.62 20.46 1.56
C ALA A 155 9.40 19.14 1.37
N ASN A 156 10.03 18.65 2.43
CA ASN A 156 10.65 17.32 2.41
C ASN A 156 9.56 16.24 2.35
N VAL A 157 9.65 15.35 1.40
CA VAL A 157 8.70 14.24 1.26
C VAL A 157 9.28 12.96 1.87
N HIS A 158 8.51 12.36 2.76
CA HIS A 158 8.83 11.12 3.45
C HIS A 158 7.78 10.06 3.09
N ILE A 159 8.14 9.10 2.23
CA ILE A 159 7.24 8.02 1.83
C ILE A 159 7.39 6.88 2.83
N THR A 160 6.31 6.50 3.49
CA THR A 160 6.30 5.36 4.42
C THR A 160 6.41 4.04 3.69
N ALA A 161 6.70 2.97 4.42
CA ALA A 161 6.57 1.62 3.88
C ALA A 161 5.14 1.42 3.33
N LEU A 162 5.04 0.51 2.36
CA LEU A 162 3.75 0.07 1.85
C LEU A 162 2.95 -0.61 2.96
N LEU A 163 1.63 -0.65 2.79
CA LEU A 163 0.74 -1.39 3.66
C LEU A 163 1.33 -2.78 3.92
N ASP A 164 1.56 -3.13 5.19
CA ASP A 164 2.02 -4.48 5.56
C ASP A 164 0.90 -5.48 5.34
N PHE A 165 0.89 -5.95 4.13
CA PHE A 165 -0.14 -6.78 3.54
C PHE A 165 -0.41 -8.07 4.27
N PRO A 166 0.63 -8.84 4.61
CA PRO A 166 0.38 -10.22 4.96
C PRO A 166 -0.53 -10.38 6.17
N ASP A 167 -0.38 -9.52 7.18
CA ASP A 167 -1.14 -9.66 8.42
C ASP A 167 -2.54 -9.06 8.35
N ILE A 168 -2.68 -7.89 7.73
CA ILE A 168 -3.99 -7.25 7.55
C ILE A 168 -4.83 -8.09 6.60
N LEU A 169 -4.26 -8.49 5.45
CA LEU A 169 -4.95 -9.30 4.47
C LEU A 169 -5.34 -10.68 5.05
N SER A 170 -4.45 -11.32 5.78
CA SER A 170 -4.72 -12.61 6.43
C SER A 170 -5.92 -12.52 7.38
N ARG A 171 -5.94 -11.55 8.27
CA ARG A 171 -7.09 -11.35 9.19
C ARG A 171 -8.38 -11.00 8.46
N ASN A 172 -8.28 -10.16 7.42
CA ASN A 172 -9.43 -9.71 6.64
C ASN A 172 -10.05 -10.88 5.86
N VAL A 173 -9.24 -11.64 5.10
CA VAL A 173 -9.70 -12.80 4.31
C VAL A 173 -10.27 -13.87 5.24
N LEU A 174 -9.58 -14.21 6.35
CA LEU A 174 -10.07 -15.21 7.31
C LEU A 174 -11.45 -14.83 7.87
N ARG A 175 -11.65 -13.57 8.25
CA ARG A 175 -12.92 -13.06 8.75
C ARG A 175 -14.04 -13.19 7.71
N ARG A 176 -13.75 -12.85 6.45
CA ARG A 176 -14.72 -12.87 5.35
C ARG A 176 -15.08 -14.31 4.93
N VAL A 177 -14.08 -15.18 4.86
CA VAL A 177 -14.31 -16.61 4.60
C VAL A 177 -15.16 -17.22 5.72
N ARG A 178 -14.87 -16.93 7.00
CA ARG A 178 -15.70 -17.38 8.13
C ARG A 178 -17.16 -16.92 8.04
N ALA A 179 -17.38 -15.71 7.55
CA ALA A 179 -18.74 -15.18 7.38
C ALA A 179 -19.54 -15.86 6.26
N LEU A 180 -18.87 -16.42 5.24
CA LEU A 180 -19.48 -17.10 4.10
C LEU A 180 -19.62 -18.62 4.31
N SER A 181 -18.75 -19.19 5.17
CA SER A 181 -18.63 -20.65 5.35
C SER A 181 -19.79 -21.23 6.16
N GLU A 182 -20.31 -22.36 5.71
CA GLU A 182 -21.27 -23.19 6.44
C GLU A 182 -20.63 -24.51 6.89
N ASN A 183 -19.74 -25.10 6.06
CA ASN A 183 -19.00 -26.31 6.38
C ASN A 183 -17.66 -26.32 5.64
N ALA A 184 -16.65 -25.76 6.29
CA ALA A 184 -15.33 -25.53 5.70
C ALA A 184 -14.69 -26.78 5.06
N SER A 185 -14.94 -27.98 5.61
CA SER A 185 -14.37 -29.24 5.09
C SER A 185 -14.88 -29.64 3.69
N ASP A 186 -16.05 -29.15 3.33
CA ASP A 186 -16.71 -29.42 2.03
C ASP A 186 -16.54 -28.28 1.02
N GLU A 187 -15.92 -27.18 1.44
CA GLU A 187 -15.83 -25.93 0.69
C GLU A 187 -14.44 -25.71 0.09
N GLY A 188 -14.39 -25.05 -1.06
CA GLY A 188 -13.19 -24.46 -1.62
C GLY A 188 -13.28 -22.95 -1.60
N VAL A 189 -12.15 -22.27 -1.48
CA VAL A 189 -12.07 -20.79 -1.49
C VAL A 189 -11.43 -20.35 -2.79
N LEU A 190 -12.10 -19.41 -3.49
CA LEU A 190 -11.57 -18.70 -4.64
C LEU A 190 -11.31 -17.24 -4.24
N LEU A 191 -10.03 -16.86 -4.21
CA LEU A 191 -9.60 -15.48 -3.97
C LEU A 191 -9.50 -14.76 -5.32
N VAL A 192 -10.24 -13.65 -5.49
CA VAL A 192 -10.24 -12.90 -6.75
C VAL A 192 -9.49 -11.60 -6.59
N GLY A 193 -8.30 -11.51 -7.18
CA GLY A 193 -7.45 -10.33 -7.17
C GLY A 193 -7.50 -9.55 -8.49
N TYR A 194 -6.97 -8.30 -8.49
CA TYR A 194 -6.85 -7.53 -9.73
C TYR A 194 -5.79 -8.12 -10.66
N GLY A 195 -4.65 -8.51 -10.11
CA GLY A 195 -3.48 -9.01 -10.83
C GLY A 195 -2.50 -7.89 -11.22
N SER A 196 -1.23 -8.25 -11.39
CA SER A 196 -0.16 -7.36 -11.84
C SER A 196 0.87 -8.17 -12.63
N ALA A 197 1.14 -7.78 -13.87
CA ALA A 197 2.04 -8.53 -14.77
C ALA A 197 3.46 -8.69 -14.19
N ASP A 198 4.00 -7.62 -13.60
CA ASP A 198 5.36 -7.61 -13.08
C ASP A 198 5.52 -8.40 -11.77
N TYR A 199 4.42 -8.64 -11.05
CA TYR A 199 4.41 -9.23 -9.71
C TYR A 199 3.42 -10.39 -9.58
N GLU A 200 2.97 -10.97 -10.69
CA GLU A 200 1.95 -12.03 -10.72
C GLU A 200 2.34 -13.22 -9.84
N GLU A 201 3.56 -13.72 -9.98
CA GLU A 201 4.05 -14.88 -9.20
C GLU A 201 4.09 -14.58 -7.69
N ALA A 202 4.51 -13.37 -7.31
CA ALA A 202 4.55 -12.99 -5.89
C ALA A 202 3.13 -12.90 -5.29
N TRP A 203 2.17 -12.40 -6.08
CA TRP A 203 0.76 -12.37 -5.70
C TRP A 203 0.16 -13.76 -5.60
N ALA A 204 0.38 -14.61 -6.59
CA ALA A 204 -0.10 -15.98 -6.60
C ALA A 204 0.38 -16.73 -5.34
N ARG A 205 1.67 -16.64 -5.01
CA ARG A 205 2.22 -17.24 -3.78
C ARG A 205 1.58 -16.69 -2.51
N LEU A 206 1.33 -15.39 -2.44
CA LEU A 206 0.65 -14.81 -1.28
C LEU A 206 -0.77 -15.37 -1.12
N LEU A 207 -1.53 -15.45 -2.21
CA LEU A 207 -2.93 -15.88 -2.19
C LEU A 207 -3.04 -17.39 -1.97
N ASP A 208 -2.31 -18.20 -2.72
CA ASP A 208 -2.43 -19.66 -2.68
C ASP A 208 -1.69 -20.26 -1.48
N ASP A 209 -0.39 -19.94 -1.34
CA ASP A 209 0.44 -20.61 -0.33
C ASP A 209 0.16 -20.04 1.06
N ARG A 210 0.25 -18.72 1.24
CA ARG A 210 0.13 -18.12 2.56
C ARG A 210 -1.31 -18.09 3.07
N LEU A 211 -2.24 -17.53 2.28
CA LEU A 211 -3.64 -17.47 2.70
C LEU A 211 -4.29 -18.84 2.66
N GLY A 212 -3.95 -19.68 1.68
CA GLY A 212 -4.42 -21.06 1.61
C GLY A 212 -3.97 -21.87 2.84
N ALA A 213 -2.69 -21.78 3.24
CA ALA A 213 -2.19 -22.43 4.45
C ALA A 213 -2.92 -21.93 5.72
N LEU A 214 -3.14 -20.62 5.83
CA LEU A 214 -3.89 -20.03 6.95
C LEU A 214 -5.32 -20.55 7.02
N LEU A 215 -6.06 -20.55 5.90
CA LEU A 215 -7.45 -21.02 5.85
C LEU A 215 -7.55 -22.52 6.18
N LYS A 216 -6.58 -23.32 5.73
CA LYS A 216 -6.49 -24.73 6.08
C LYS A 216 -6.24 -24.92 7.58
N GLN A 217 -5.30 -24.16 8.16
CA GLN A 217 -4.95 -24.26 9.58
C GLN A 217 -6.09 -23.80 10.48
N GLU A 218 -6.68 -22.64 10.18
CA GLU A 218 -7.64 -21.96 11.05
C GLU A 218 -9.08 -22.44 10.90
N MET A 219 -9.43 -23.03 9.76
CA MET A 219 -10.81 -23.43 9.42
C MET A 219 -10.94 -24.84 8.88
N GLY A 220 -9.85 -25.50 8.51
CA GLY A 220 -9.89 -26.80 7.84
C GLY A 220 -10.35 -26.73 6.38
N VAL A 221 -10.29 -25.57 5.73
CA VAL A 221 -10.58 -25.43 4.29
C VAL A 221 -9.56 -26.25 3.50
N PRO A 222 -10.00 -27.26 2.72
CA PRO A 222 -9.08 -28.18 2.06
C PRO A 222 -8.45 -27.63 0.78
N GLU A 223 -9.04 -26.58 0.21
CA GLU A 223 -8.63 -26.02 -1.08
C GLU A 223 -8.83 -24.51 -1.11
N CYS A 224 -7.75 -23.79 -1.42
CA CYS A 224 -7.78 -22.36 -1.68
C CYS A 224 -6.94 -22.09 -2.93
N THR A 225 -7.50 -21.35 -3.87
CA THR A 225 -6.82 -20.91 -5.08
C THR A 225 -7.24 -19.49 -5.43
N HIS A 226 -6.61 -18.92 -6.46
CA HIS A 226 -6.92 -17.57 -6.90
C HIS A 226 -7.28 -17.51 -8.39
N CYS A 227 -7.86 -16.36 -8.79
CA CYS A 227 -7.92 -15.92 -10.17
C CYS A 227 -7.81 -14.38 -10.22
N TRP A 228 -7.63 -13.87 -11.44
CA TRP A 228 -7.56 -12.43 -11.69
C TRP A 228 -8.84 -11.93 -12.34
N CYS A 229 -9.16 -10.63 -12.07
CA CYS A 229 -10.29 -9.95 -12.70
C CYS A 229 -9.91 -8.66 -13.44
N GLY A 230 -8.62 -8.30 -13.44
CA GLY A 230 -8.11 -7.05 -14.04
C GLY A 230 -7.59 -7.22 -15.47
N HIS A 231 -6.67 -6.32 -15.83
CA HIS A 231 -6.13 -6.23 -17.19
C HIS A 231 -5.34 -7.47 -17.63
N LEU A 232 -4.73 -8.23 -16.72
CA LEU A 232 -4.03 -9.48 -17.04
C LEU A 232 -4.90 -10.48 -17.78
N VAL A 233 -6.18 -10.49 -17.49
CA VAL A 233 -7.19 -11.38 -18.09
C VAL A 233 -8.16 -10.61 -18.96
N HIS A 234 -7.78 -9.42 -19.41
CA HIS A 234 -8.61 -8.55 -20.24
C HIS A 234 -10.03 -8.31 -19.70
N TYR A 235 -10.18 -8.31 -18.35
CA TYR A 235 -11.47 -8.14 -17.66
C TYR A 235 -12.50 -9.23 -18.04
N ASP A 236 -12.03 -10.43 -18.43
CA ASP A 236 -12.87 -11.54 -18.88
C ASP A 236 -13.55 -12.24 -17.68
N PRO A 237 -14.88 -12.17 -17.54
CA PRO A 237 -15.60 -12.84 -16.46
C PRO A 237 -15.54 -14.38 -16.54
N GLU A 238 -15.21 -14.95 -17.69
CA GLU A 238 -15.09 -16.40 -17.85
C GLU A 238 -13.89 -16.99 -17.08
N VAL A 239 -12.90 -16.15 -16.75
CA VAL A 239 -11.79 -16.57 -15.87
C VAL A 239 -12.33 -16.96 -14.48
N THR A 240 -13.18 -16.12 -13.90
CA THR A 240 -13.85 -16.42 -12.63
C THR A 240 -14.78 -17.62 -12.75
N GLN A 241 -15.56 -17.72 -13.85
CA GLN A 241 -16.41 -18.89 -14.10
C GLN A 241 -15.61 -20.18 -14.11
N ARG A 242 -14.56 -20.27 -14.93
CA ARG A 242 -13.72 -21.48 -15.05
C ARG A 242 -13.08 -21.87 -13.72
N ALA A 243 -12.59 -20.91 -12.95
CA ALA A 243 -12.02 -21.17 -11.63
C ALA A 243 -13.06 -21.74 -10.65
N ILE A 244 -14.28 -21.22 -10.64
CA ILE A 244 -15.39 -21.74 -9.83
C ILE A 244 -15.73 -23.16 -10.26
N GLU A 245 -15.93 -23.40 -11.56
CA GLU A 245 -16.30 -24.71 -12.09
C GLU A 245 -15.24 -25.77 -11.80
N ASP A 246 -13.96 -25.43 -11.88
CA ASP A 246 -12.85 -26.32 -11.52
C ASP A 246 -12.91 -26.72 -10.05
N ILE A 247 -13.07 -25.79 -9.12
CA ILE A 247 -13.22 -26.10 -7.68
C ILE A 247 -14.46 -26.98 -7.44
N LEU A 248 -15.59 -26.71 -8.11
CA LEU A 248 -16.85 -27.47 -7.97
C LEU A 248 -16.75 -28.91 -8.45
N THR A 249 -15.74 -29.29 -9.23
CA THR A 249 -15.45 -30.72 -9.55
C THR A 249 -15.00 -31.52 -8.33
N ARG A 250 -14.42 -30.86 -7.33
CA ARG A 250 -13.80 -31.48 -6.15
C ARG A 250 -14.49 -31.11 -4.82
N ARG A 251 -15.22 -29.98 -4.79
CA ARG A 251 -15.85 -29.44 -3.59
C ARG A 251 -17.35 -29.29 -3.76
N LYS A 252 -18.07 -29.35 -2.65
CA LYS A 252 -19.54 -29.19 -2.68
C LYS A 252 -19.94 -27.73 -2.87
N ARG A 253 -19.08 -26.76 -2.46
CA ARG A 253 -19.36 -25.33 -2.52
C ARG A 253 -18.09 -24.55 -2.77
N VAL A 254 -18.23 -23.36 -3.36
CA VAL A 254 -17.16 -22.38 -3.54
C VAL A 254 -17.50 -21.08 -2.81
N LEU A 255 -16.58 -20.60 -2.01
CA LEU A 255 -16.62 -19.28 -1.38
C LEU A 255 -15.76 -18.34 -2.21
N VAL A 256 -16.38 -17.37 -2.88
CA VAL A 256 -15.67 -16.38 -3.71
C VAL A 256 -15.42 -15.11 -2.88
N VAL A 257 -14.15 -14.73 -2.73
CA VAL A 257 -13.74 -13.60 -1.89
C VAL A 257 -12.91 -12.63 -2.71
N PRO A 258 -13.42 -11.42 -3.03
CA PRO A 258 -12.63 -10.38 -3.70
C PRO A 258 -11.47 -9.90 -2.83
N VAL A 259 -10.25 -9.92 -3.37
CA VAL A 259 -9.05 -9.35 -2.73
C VAL A 259 -8.75 -7.99 -3.38
N LEU A 260 -9.70 -7.09 -3.20
CA LEU A 260 -9.68 -5.72 -3.72
C LEU A 260 -9.80 -4.73 -2.57
N VAL A 261 -9.13 -3.56 -2.67
CA VAL A 261 -9.05 -2.61 -1.55
C VAL A 261 -10.40 -2.01 -1.18
N ALA A 262 -11.18 -1.63 -2.17
CA ALA A 262 -12.51 -1.04 -2.02
C ALA A 262 -13.46 -1.60 -3.08
N VAL A 263 -14.75 -1.39 -2.90
CA VAL A 263 -15.76 -1.84 -3.87
C VAL A 263 -15.75 -0.93 -5.08
N ASP A 264 -15.58 -1.55 -6.24
CA ASP A 264 -15.76 -0.93 -7.54
C ASP A 264 -16.79 -1.76 -8.30
N GLU A 265 -17.88 -1.13 -8.72
CA GLU A 265 -19.02 -1.81 -9.36
C GLU A 265 -18.58 -2.60 -10.60
N MET A 266 -17.58 -2.10 -11.33
CA MET A 266 -17.04 -2.79 -12.51
C MET A 266 -16.49 -4.18 -12.15
N PHE A 267 -15.79 -4.30 -11.02
CA PHE A 267 -15.15 -5.57 -10.64
C PHE A 267 -16.09 -6.49 -9.88
N GLN A 268 -16.59 -6.05 -8.72
CA GLN A 268 -17.35 -6.93 -7.86
C GLN A 268 -18.75 -7.25 -8.40
N GLU A 269 -19.49 -6.22 -8.85
CA GLU A 269 -20.85 -6.37 -9.35
C GLU A 269 -20.88 -6.69 -10.87
N GLY A 270 -19.86 -6.24 -11.59
CA GLY A 270 -19.67 -6.56 -13.01
C GLY A 270 -18.94 -7.89 -13.20
N ILE A 271 -17.62 -7.86 -13.32
CA ILE A 271 -16.80 -8.99 -13.81
C ILE A 271 -16.95 -10.25 -12.94
N ILE A 272 -16.80 -10.14 -11.61
CA ILE A 272 -16.87 -11.29 -10.70
C ILE A 272 -18.29 -11.86 -10.69
N GLN A 273 -19.32 -11.01 -10.52
CA GLN A 273 -20.70 -11.46 -10.51
C GLN A 273 -21.12 -12.09 -11.83
N GLN A 274 -20.70 -11.53 -12.97
CA GLN A 274 -20.99 -12.13 -14.28
C GLN A 274 -20.34 -13.50 -14.43
N GLY A 275 -19.13 -13.71 -13.94
CA GLY A 275 -18.49 -15.03 -13.90
C GLY A 275 -19.28 -16.03 -13.08
N ILE A 276 -19.80 -15.62 -11.92
CA ILE A 276 -20.67 -16.43 -11.07
C ILE A 276 -21.98 -16.75 -11.81
N ASP A 277 -22.61 -15.77 -12.46
CA ASP A 277 -23.90 -15.94 -13.16
C ASP A 277 -23.80 -16.85 -14.37
N LYS A 278 -22.65 -16.93 -15.02
CA LYS A 278 -22.34 -17.86 -16.11
C LYS A 278 -22.12 -19.29 -15.63
N THR A 279 -21.84 -19.50 -14.34
CA THR A 279 -21.59 -20.83 -13.77
C THR A 279 -22.87 -21.68 -13.76
N ASN A 280 -22.80 -22.92 -14.24
CA ASN A 280 -23.94 -23.85 -14.30
C ASN A 280 -24.50 -24.23 -12.92
N GLN A 281 -23.70 -24.12 -11.87
CA GLN A 281 -24.01 -24.54 -10.50
C GLN A 281 -23.96 -23.38 -9.51
N LYS A 282 -24.42 -22.18 -9.89
CA LYS A 282 -24.36 -20.98 -9.08
C LYS A 282 -25.00 -21.08 -7.68
N SER A 283 -25.95 -21.99 -7.48
CA SER A 283 -26.52 -22.27 -6.13
C SER A 283 -25.48 -22.81 -5.14
N ARG A 284 -24.37 -23.35 -5.63
CA ARG A 284 -23.24 -23.85 -4.84
C ARG A 284 -22.16 -22.78 -4.60
N VAL A 285 -22.36 -21.58 -5.07
CA VAL A 285 -21.43 -20.44 -4.87
C VAL A 285 -21.95 -19.55 -3.75
N ARG A 286 -21.05 -19.12 -2.86
CA ARG A 286 -21.28 -18.06 -1.87
C ARG A 286 -20.40 -16.88 -2.22
N TYR A 287 -21.02 -15.74 -2.33
CA TYR A 287 -20.36 -14.50 -2.73
C TYR A 287 -21.05 -13.29 -2.11
N VAL A 288 -20.24 -12.32 -1.69
CA VAL A 288 -20.68 -10.97 -1.33
C VAL A 288 -19.79 -10.00 -2.11
N PRO A 289 -20.36 -9.00 -2.82
CA PRO A 289 -19.59 -8.01 -3.57
C PRO A 289 -18.96 -6.98 -2.62
N ASP A 290 -18.12 -7.45 -1.69
CA ASP A 290 -17.42 -6.66 -0.69
C ASP A 290 -15.95 -6.43 -1.07
N ALA A 291 -15.20 -5.82 -0.16
CA ALA A 291 -13.79 -5.49 -0.33
C ALA A 291 -13.04 -5.59 1.00
N ILE A 292 -11.76 -5.24 1.02
CA ILE A 292 -10.98 -5.17 2.26
C ILE A 292 -11.50 -4.06 3.15
N LEU A 293 -11.72 -2.87 2.61
CA LEU A 293 -12.29 -1.75 3.36
C LEU A 293 -13.84 -1.92 3.55
N PRO A 294 -14.37 -1.42 4.69
CA PRO A 294 -13.65 -0.84 5.82
C PRO A 294 -12.97 -1.91 6.70
N ASP A 295 -11.77 -1.61 7.20
CA ASP A 295 -11.02 -2.52 8.05
C ASP A 295 -10.29 -1.77 9.19
N ALA A 296 -10.43 -2.25 10.42
CA ALA A 296 -9.82 -1.63 11.59
C ALA A 296 -8.29 -1.74 11.58
N GLY A 297 -7.74 -2.82 11.01
CA GLY A 297 -6.30 -3.02 10.86
C GLY A 297 -5.68 -2.00 9.91
N VAL A 298 -6.38 -1.64 8.83
CA VAL A 298 -5.94 -0.58 7.92
C VAL A 298 -5.89 0.77 8.64
N ARG A 299 -6.92 1.10 9.42
CA ARG A 299 -6.92 2.32 10.25
C ARG A 299 -5.71 2.38 11.19
N GLN A 300 -5.50 1.31 11.96
CA GLN A 300 -4.41 1.23 12.92
C GLN A 300 -3.06 1.37 12.21
N TRP A 301 -2.89 0.69 11.08
CA TRP A 301 -1.66 0.76 10.29
C TRP A 301 -1.36 2.19 9.79
N VAL A 302 -2.36 2.92 9.29
CA VAL A 302 -2.18 4.31 8.83
C VAL A 302 -1.67 5.20 9.96
N VAL A 303 -2.28 5.10 11.14
CA VAL A 303 -1.88 5.91 12.32
C VAL A 303 -0.45 5.56 12.73
N GLU A 304 -0.10 4.27 12.75
CA GLU A 304 1.23 3.82 13.15
C GLU A 304 2.30 4.21 12.14
N ALA A 305 2.02 4.09 10.83
CA ALA A 305 2.92 4.53 9.76
C ALA A 305 3.21 6.04 9.85
N ALA A 306 2.16 6.85 10.06
CA ALA A 306 2.30 8.29 10.24
C ALA A 306 3.11 8.63 11.51
N ARG A 307 2.84 7.94 12.64
CA ARG A 307 3.56 8.13 13.91
C ARG A 307 5.03 7.77 13.79
N SER A 308 5.36 6.64 13.18
CA SER A 308 6.75 6.21 12.99
C SER A 308 7.53 7.22 12.13
N ALA A 309 6.97 7.62 11.00
CA ALA A 309 7.61 8.62 10.14
C ALA A 309 7.75 9.98 10.83
N GLN A 310 6.75 10.42 11.59
CA GLN A 310 6.82 11.67 12.38
C GLN A 310 7.94 11.61 13.43
N ALA A 311 8.06 10.49 14.17
CA ALA A 311 9.12 10.30 15.14
C ALA A 311 10.51 10.34 14.49
N ASP A 312 10.70 9.69 13.34
CA ASP A 312 11.94 9.71 12.57
C ASP A 312 12.30 11.12 12.09
N ILE A 313 11.32 11.92 11.66
CA ILE A 313 11.52 13.29 11.22
C ILE A 313 11.96 14.17 12.39
N LEU A 314 11.30 14.06 13.53
CA LEU A 314 11.60 14.88 14.72
C LEU A 314 12.88 14.42 15.42
N GLY A 315 13.17 13.12 15.47
CA GLY A 315 14.37 12.56 16.08
C GLY A 315 15.67 12.87 15.35
N ARG A 316 15.66 13.06 14.03
CA ARG A 316 16.84 13.47 13.22
C ARG A 316 17.32 14.89 13.49
N VAL A 317 16.56 15.71 14.22
CA VAL A 317 16.94 17.08 14.59
C VAL A 317 17.67 17.12 15.94
N ALA A 318 17.54 16.08 16.76
CA ALA A 318 18.14 16.00 18.09
C ALA A 318 19.55 15.36 18.11
N SER A 319 20.04 14.88 16.96
CA SER A 319 21.36 14.27 16.77
C SER A 319 22.27 15.16 15.91
#